data_d25919a2bac6647eb6591f7ae9856c5c
#
_entry.id   d25919a2bac6647eb6591f7ae9856c5c
#
_cell.length_a   1.000
_cell.length_b   1.000
_cell.length_c   1.000
_cell.angle_alpha   90.00
_cell.angle_beta   90.00
_cell.angle_gamma   90.00
#
_symmetry.space_group_name_H-M   'P 1'
#
loop_
_entity.id
_entity.type
_entity.pdbx_description
1 polymer ?
#
loop_
_entity_poly.entity_id
_entity_poly.type
_entity_poly.pdbx_seq_one_letter_code
_entity_poly.pdbx_strand_id
1 'polypeptide(L)'
;TGQTVVVDNKPGANGFIAVRAVLSAPADGYTVFVGSNSTLAVNAALFKTLPYDPVSDFSPLSMLMRSPALLIVPGQGPHKTLSELIGQAKSQPGTLNYGAGSAGYQLMAESFNDAAKVQTTGVPFKGASEAVTAVASGTVQLAFAEMTSAQELVKSGKLRALAVASEKRSPALPQVPTASEAGLPGFTAYTWVAAAVSSKTPKEETDKLAALFTRIETLPETREFYERIGAEVMRGGPEEMRLFQADEIKLWKRIATQAKVEQQ
;
A
#
# COMPACT_ATOMS: atom_id res chain seq x y z
N THR A 1 -16.12 -22.24 -2.80
CA THR A 1 -17.54 -21.97 -3.02
C THR A 1 -18.11 -22.77 -4.19
N GLY A 2 -17.28 -23.28 -5.10
CA GLY A 2 -17.71 -23.90 -6.36
C GLY A 2 -18.24 -22.90 -7.41
N GLN A 3 -18.21 -21.60 -7.10
CA GLN A 3 -18.60 -20.53 -8.02
C GLN A 3 -17.35 -19.96 -8.72
N THR A 4 -17.52 -19.55 -9.98
CA THR A 4 -16.48 -18.84 -10.71
C THR A 4 -16.34 -17.41 -10.15
N VAL A 5 -15.12 -17.02 -9.77
CA VAL A 5 -14.80 -15.66 -9.34
C VAL A 5 -13.99 -14.98 -10.44
N VAL A 6 -14.45 -13.81 -10.87
CA VAL A 6 -13.76 -12.98 -11.87
C VAL A 6 -13.11 -11.80 -11.16
N VAL A 7 -11.80 -11.64 -11.34
CA VAL A 7 -11.07 -10.47 -10.85
C VAL A 7 -11.09 -9.40 -11.94
N ASP A 8 -11.71 -8.25 -11.63
CA ASP A 8 -11.80 -7.09 -12.53
C ASP A 8 -10.95 -5.94 -11.99
N ASN A 9 -9.76 -5.77 -12.54
CA ASN A 9 -8.83 -4.72 -12.14
C ASN A 9 -9.20 -3.37 -12.77
N LYS A 10 -9.45 -2.38 -11.90
CA LYS A 10 -9.83 -1.01 -12.30
C LYS A 10 -8.84 0.02 -11.74
N PRO A 11 -7.65 0.13 -12.37
CA PRO A 11 -6.62 1.06 -11.90
C PRO A 11 -6.95 2.52 -12.23
N GLY A 12 -6.29 3.44 -11.52
CA GLY A 12 -6.29 4.87 -11.81
C GLY A 12 -7.06 5.72 -10.81
N ALA A 13 -6.85 7.04 -10.89
CA ALA A 13 -7.47 8.08 -10.07
C ALA A 13 -7.44 7.73 -8.56
N ASN A 14 -6.30 7.33 -8.00
CA ASN A 14 -6.15 6.92 -6.60
C ASN A 14 -7.19 5.85 -6.14
N GLY A 15 -7.63 4.99 -7.06
CA GLY A 15 -8.61 3.94 -6.81
C GLY A 15 -10.07 4.38 -6.93
N PHE A 16 -10.37 5.65 -7.23
CA PHE A 16 -11.75 6.14 -7.37
C PHE A 16 -12.53 5.42 -8.46
N ILE A 17 -11.85 4.97 -9.53
CA ILE A 17 -12.50 4.20 -10.59
C ILE A 17 -13.03 2.87 -10.06
N ALA A 18 -12.25 2.15 -9.27
CA ALA A 18 -12.66 0.89 -8.65
C ALA A 18 -13.78 1.10 -7.62
N VAL A 19 -13.65 2.10 -6.75
CA VAL A 19 -14.67 2.48 -5.77
C VAL A 19 -16.00 2.77 -6.46
N ARG A 20 -15.98 3.61 -7.50
CA ARG A 20 -17.18 3.96 -8.25
C ARG A 20 -17.83 2.74 -8.90
N ALA A 21 -17.03 1.83 -9.46
CA ALA A 21 -17.54 0.62 -10.08
C ALA A 21 -18.29 -0.26 -9.07
N VAL A 22 -17.75 -0.44 -7.86
CA VAL A 22 -18.39 -1.22 -6.80
C VAL A 22 -19.66 -0.54 -6.29
N LEU A 23 -19.63 0.76 -6.02
CA LEU A 23 -20.77 1.49 -5.47
C LEU A 23 -21.92 1.67 -6.49
N SER A 24 -21.61 1.53 -7.79
CA SER A 24 -22.62 1.58 -8.88
C SER A 24 -23.14 0.20 -9.26
N ALA A 25 -22.53 -0.89 -8.80
CA ALA A 25 -22.99 -2.25 -9.04
C ALA A 25 -24.24 -2.57 -8.21
N PRO A 26 -25.03 -3.59 -8.60
CA PRO A 26 -26.11 -4.11 -7.75
C PRO A 26 -25.58 -4.52 -6.37
N ALA A 27 -26.28 -4.13 -5.31
CA ALA A 27 -25.90 -4.44 -3.94
C ALA A 27 -26.46 -5.83 -3.51
N ASP A 28 -26.18 -6.84 -4.30
CA ASP A 28 -26.69 -8.21 -4.16
C ASP A 28 -25.67 -9.20 -3.58
N GLY A 29 -24.46 -8.71 -3.21
CA GLY A 29 -23.37 -9.52 -2.67
C GLY A 29 -22.47 -10.16 -3.74
N TYR A 30 -22.76 -10.04 -5.02
CA TYR A 30 -21.91 -10.58 -6.09
C TYR A 30 -20.75 -9.66 -6.50
N THR A 31 -20.74 -8.42 -6.02
CA THR A 31 -19.63 -7.49 -6.25
C THR A 31 -18.91 -7.22 -4.93
N VAL A 32 -17.68 -7.75 -4.82
CA VAL A 32 -16.81 -7.55 -3.65
C VAL A 32 -15.73 -6.54 -4.02
N PHE A 33 -15.52 -5.56 -3.17
CA PHE A 33 -14.41 -4.62 -3.25
C PHE A 33 -13.20 -5.17 -2.52
N VAL A 34 -12.11 -5.37 -3.23
CA VAL A 34 -10.80 -5.60 -2.63
C VAL A 34 -10.07 -4.26 -2.62
N GLY A 35 -10.18 -3.56 -1.50
CA GLY A 35 -9.65 -2.22 -1.32
C GLY A 35 -8.30 -2.22 -0.63
N SER A 36 -7.44 -1.26 -1.02
CA SER A 36 -6.17 -1.03 -0.35
C SER A 36 -6.27 0.07 0.72
N ASN A 37 -5.21 0.23 1.51
CA ASN A 37 -5.06 1.36 2.42
C ASN A 37 -5.32 2.72 1.75
N SER A 38 -4.98 2.88 0.46
CA SER A 38 -5.25 4.12 -0.27
C SER A 38 -6.74 4.45 -0.31
N THR A 39 -7.57 3.49 -0.76
CA THR A 39 -9.02 3.69 -0.93
C THR A 39 -9.79 3.66 0.38
N LEU A 40 -9.33 2.86 1.35
CA LEU A 40 -10.06 2.66 2.61
C LEU A 40 -9.63 3.59 3.75
N ALA A 41 -8.46 4.28 3.63
CA ALA A 41 -7.97 5.17 4.68
C ALA A 41 -7.26 6.43 4.17
N VAL A 42 -6.22 6.29 3.33
CA VAL A 42 -5.30 7.38 2.98
C VAL A 42 -5.99 8.52 2.23
N ASN A 43 -6.90 8.20 1.32
CA ASN A 43 -7.62 9.21 0.55
C ASN A 43 -8.37 10.19 1.45
N ALA A 44 -8.88 9.73 2.61
CA ALA A 44 -9.52 10.59 3.61
C ALA A 44 -8.55 11.58 4.31
N ALA A 45 -7.25 11.39 4.16
CA ALA A 45 -6.23 12.31 4.65
C ALA A 45 -5.74 13.29 3.57
N LEU A 46 -5.69 12.83 2.32
CA LEU A 46 -5.11 13.58 1.20
C LEU A 46 -6.09 14.46 0.43
N PHE A 47 -7.38 14.12 0.42
CA PHE A 47 -8.38 14.86 -0.35
C PHE A 47 -9.31 15.66 0.57
N LYS A 48 -9.53 16.94 0.22
CA LYS A 48 -10.53 17.79 0.90
C LYS A 48 -11.94 17.30 0.69
N THR A 49 -12.21 16.79 -0.53
CA THR A 49 -13.51 16.26 -0.92
C THR A 49 -13.32 14.91 -1.59
N LEU A 50 -13.92 13.87 -1.04
CA LEU A 50 -13.94 12.54 -1.62
C LEU A 50 -15.30 12.31 -2.32
N PRO A 51 -15.32 11.61 -3.47
CA PRO A 51 -16.55 11.20 -4.13
C PRO A 51 -17.25 10.02 -3.42
N TYR A 52 -16.75 9.59 -2.27
CA TYR A 52 -17.28 8.50 -1.44
C TYR A 52 -16.81 8.68 0.01
N ASP A 53 -17.49 8.03 0.94
CA ASP A 53 -17.06 7.91 2.32
C ASP A 53 -16.48 6.49 2.55
N PRO A 54 -15.17 6.36 2.87
CA PRO A 54 -14.55 5.04 3.03
C PRO A 54 -15.11 4.24 4.21
N VAL A 55 -15.81 4.87 5.14
CA VAL A 55 -16.39 4.22 6.32
C VAL A 55 -17.87 3.89 6.11
N SER A 56 -18.67 4.84 5.62
CA SER A 56 -20.14 4.67 5.55
C SER A 56 -20.62 4.05 4.25
N ASP A 57 -19.88 4.16 3.13
CA ASP A 57 -20.29 3.59 1.85
C ASP A 57 -19.98 2.09 1.72
N PHE A 58 -19.22 1.53 2.66
CA PHE A 58 -18.81 0.12 2.64
C PHE A 58 -19.21 -0.62 3.92
N SER A 59 -19.63 -1.87 3.73
CA SER A 59 -19.70 -2.86 4.81
C SER A 59 -18.43 -3.72 4.77
N PRO A 60 -17.60 -3.70 5.83
CA PRO A 60 -16.39 -4.49 5.88
C PRO A 60 -16.71 -5.98 5.95
N LEU A 61 -15.88 -6.79 5.31
CA LEU A 61 -15.95 -8.25 5.37
C LEU A 61 -14.79 -8.83 6.18
N SER A 62 -13.56 -8.48 5.80
CA SER A 62 -12.36 -9.00 6.43
C SER A 62 -11.12 -8.21 6.03
N MET A 63 -10.14 -8.16 6.95
CA MET A 63 -8.76 -7.80 6.61
C MET A 63 -8.11 -8.99 5.91
N LEU A 64 -7.35 -8.75 4.83
CA LEU A 64 -6.76 -9.83 4.05
C LEU A 64 -5.26 -9.97 4.33
N MET A 65 -4.50 -8.96 3.98
CA MET A 65 -3.05 -8.99 4.14
C MET A 65 -2.47 -7.61 4.39
N ARG A 66 -1.25 -7.59 4.95
CA ARG A 66 -0.37 -6.44 4.92
C ARG A 66 0.98 -6.83 4.33
N SER A 67 1.66 -5.88 3.71
CA SER A 67 3.00 -6.06 3.19
C SER A 67 3.87 -4.86 3.55
N PRO A 68 5.07 -5.08 4.07
CA PRO A 68 6.00 -3.98 4.30
C PRO A 68 6.45 -3.38 2.96
N ALA A 69 6.58 -2.07 2.93
CA ALA A 69 7.06 -1.39 1.75
C ALA A 69 8.58 -1.56 1.60
N LEU A 70 9.02 -1.74 0.36
CA LEU A 70 10.43 -1.65 -0.03
C LEU A 70 10.73 -0.23 -0.50
N LEU A 71 11.82 0.36 -0.04
CA LEU A 71 12.40 1.54 -0.67
C LEU A 71 13.33 1.07 -1.78
N ILE A 72 12.95 1.33 -3.01
CA ILE A 72 13.65 0.89 -4.22
C ILE A 72 14.28 2.06 -4.99
N VAL A 73 15.41 1.75 -5.64
CA VAL A 73 16.13 2.65 -6.55
C VAL A 73 16.55 1.88 -7.81
N PRO A 74 17.00 2.54 -8.90
CA PRO A 74 17.53 1.85 -10.08
C PRO A 74 18.69 0.92 -9.70
N GLY A 75 18.70 -0.32 -10.22
CA GLY A 75 19.68 -1.34 -9.86
C GLY A 75 21.13 -0.94 -10.16
N GLN A 76 21.34 -0.23 -11.28
CA GLN A 76 22.62 0.32 -11.73
C GLN A 76 22.82 1.80 -11.33
N GLY A 77 21.91 2.33 -10.51
CA GLY A 77 21.99 3.72 -10.04
C GLY A 77 23.16 3.97 -9.07
N PRO A 78 23.39 5.24 -8.74
CA PRO A 78 24.50 5.64 -7.86
C PRO A 78 24.31 5.20 -6.41
N HIS A 79 23.07 5.06 -5.95
CA HIS A 79 22.77 4.76 -4.55
C HIS A 79 22.80 3.25 -4.29
N LYS A 80 23.74 2.81 -3.47
CA LYS A 80 23.90 1.40 -3.06
C LYS A 80 23.38 1.15 -1.65
N THR A 81 23.25 2.20 -0.85
CA THR A 81 22.76 2.17 0.53
C THR A 81 21.75 3.27 0.79
N LEU A 82 20.92 3.09 1.82
CA LEU A 82 19.98 4.11 2.27
C LEU A 82 20.71 5.39 2.73
N SER A 83 21.85 5.23 3.38
CA SER A 83 22.67 6.38 3.81
C SER A 83 23.17 7.22 2.65
N GLU A 84 23.57 6.64 1.52
CA GLU A 84 23.97 7.36 0.31
C GLU A 84 22.79 8.14 -0.30
N LEU A 85 21.61 7.53 -0.37
CA LEU A 85 20.40 8.20 -0.85
C LEU A 85 20.04 9.39 0.04
N ILE A 86 20.02 9.20 1.36
CA ILE A 86 19.74 10.27 2.34
C ILE A 86 20.82 11.36 2.26
N GLY A 87 22.07 10.99 2.09
CA GLY A 87 23.18 11.93 1.94
C GLY A 87 23.01 12.85 0.73
N GLN A 88 22.65 12.29 -0.44
CA GLN A 88 22.36 13.09 -1.62
C GLN A 88 21.13 13.97 -1.43
N ALA A 89 20.04 13.41 -0.91
CA ALA A 89 18.81 14.18 -0.67
C ALA A 89 19.02 15.36 0.29
N LYS A 90 19.93 15.25 1.26
CA LYS A 90 20.33 16.34 2.16
C LYS A 90 21.22 17.38 1.49
N SER A 91 22.18 16.96 0.68
CA SER A 91 23.11 17.87 0.01
C SER A 91 22.49 18.60 -1.17
N GLN A 92 21.46 18.00 -1.79
CA GLN A 92 20.76 18.53 -2.96
C GLN A 92 19.23 18.41 -2.78
N PRO A 93 18.60 19.21 -1.89
CA PRO A 93 17.19 19.11 -1.61
C PRO A 93 16.32 19.29 -2.88
N GLY A 94 15.29 18.45 -3.03
CA GLY A 94 14.33 18.51 -4.13
C GLY A 94 14.82 17.97 -5.48
N THR A 95 16.08 17.53 -5.60
CA THR A 95 16.62 17.01 -6.88
C THR A 95 16.28 15.55 -7.14
N LEU A 96 15.96 14.78 -6.10
CA LEU A 96 15.52 13.40 -6.25
C LEU A 96 14.00 13.34 -6.38
N ASN A 97 13.54 12.62 -7.42
CA ASN A 97 12.11 12.41 -7.65
C ASN A 97 11.72 11.00 -7.18
N TYR A 98 10.59 10.92 -6.47
CA TYR A 98 9.99 9.63 -6.14
C TYR A 98 8.75 9.35 -6.99
N GLY A 99 8.57 8.09 -7.39
CA GLY A 99 7.37 7.64 -8.08
C GLY A 99 6.27 7.25 -7.09
N ALA A 100 5.07 7.81 -7.25
CA ALA A 100 3.90 7.49 -6.45
C ALA A 100 2.80 6.87 -7.32
N GLY A 101 2.56 5.56 -7.16
CA GLY A 101 1.50 4.85 -7.88
C GLY A 101 0.11 4.97 -7.22
N SER A 102 0.02 5.60 -6.05
CA SER A 102 -1.22 5.91 -5.33
C SER A 102 -0.97 6.89 -4.20
N ALA A 103 -2.05 7.40 -3.61
CA ALA A 103 -2.02 8.24 -2.41
C ALA A 103 -1.24 7.61 -1.24
N GLY A 104 -1.36 6.28 -1.04
CA GLY A 104 -0.62 5.57 0.00
C GLY A 104 0.88 5.67 -0.18
N TYR A 105 1.39 5.45 -1.39
CA TYR A 105 2.82 5.55 -1.69
C TYR A 105 3.33 6.99 -1.63
N GLN A 106 2.51 7.96 -2.00
CA GLN A 106 2.83 9.38 -1.81
C GLN A 106 3.06 9.69 -0.33
N LEU A 107 2.12 9.35 0.54
CA LEU A 107 2.27 9.60 1.97
C LEU A 107 3.40 8.79 2.62
N MET A 108 3.70 7.59 2.13
CA MET A 108 4.88 6.83 2.57
C MET A 108 6.18 7.58 2.24
N ALA A 109 6.29 8.13 1.03
CA ALA A 109 7.46 8.92 0.63
C ALA A 109 7.57 10.23 1.43
N GLU A 110 6.47 10.90 1.70
CA GLU A 110 6.48 12.10 2.53
C GLU A 110 6.79 11.78 4.01
N SER A 111 6.31 10.65 4.53
CA SER A 111 6.70 10.17 5.85
C SER A 111 8.20 9.84 5.93
N PHE A 112 8.77 9.28 4.85
CA PHE A 112 10.22 9.09 4.73
C PHE A 112 10.96 10.43 4.69
N ASN A 113 10.50 11.40 3.92
CA ASN A 113 11.07 12.75 3.85
C ASN A 113 11.14 13.38 5.24
N ASP A 114 10.05 13.27 6.02
CA ASP A 114 10.03 13.80 7.40
C ASP A 114 10.96 13.01 8.32
N ALA A 115 10.93 11.68 8.30
CA ALA A 115 11.76 10.85 9.16
C ALA A 115 13.26 11.02 8.88
N ALA A 116 13.66 11.09 7.61
CA ALA A 116 15.06 11.27 7.19
C ALA A 116 15.51 12.74 7.19
N LYS A 117 14.57 13.68 7.37
CA LYS A 117 14.82 15.13 7.27
C LYS A 117 15.42 15.52 5.91
N VAL A 118 14.77 15.04 4.85
CA VAL A 118 15.14 15.28 3.45
C VAL A 118 13.96 15.86 2.67
N GLN A 119 14.21 16.29 1.43
CA GLN A 119 13.19 16.75 0.51
C GLN A 119 13.37 16.03 -0.82
N THR A 120 12.35 15.24 -1.21
CA THR A 120 12.23 14.63 -2.53
C THR A 120 10.92 15.06 -3.18
N THR A 121 10.83 15.01 -4.51
CA THR A 121 9.68 15.51 -5.27
C THR A 121 8.84 14.37 -5.81
N GLY A 122 7.53 14.40 -5.59
CA GLY A 122 6.60 13.36 -6.02
C GLY A 122 6.23 13.45 -7.49
N VAL A 123 6.28 12.31 -8.20
CA VAL A 123 5.78 12.14 -9.56
C VAL A 123 4.65 11.12 -9.53
N PRO A 124 3.41 11.51 -9.88
CA PRO A 124 2.27 10.59 -9.84
C PRO A 124 2.28 9.63 -11.04
N PHE A 125 1.88 8.39 -10.77
CA PHE A 125 1.66 7.33 -11.77
C PHE A 125 0.26 6.72 -11.59
N LYS A 126 -0.24 6.03 -12.61
CA LYS A 126 -1.58 5.40 -12.56
C LYS A 126 -1.66 4.23 -11.58
N GLY A 127 -0.50 3.61 -11.27
CA GLY A 127 -0.42 2.47 -10.35
C GLY A 127 1.01 2.12 -9.95
N ALA A 128 1.14 1.23 -8.96
CA ALA A 128 2.43 0.82 -8.41
C ALA A 128 3.38 0.24 -9.48
N SER A 129 2.87 -0.57 -10.40
CA SER A 129 3.69 -1.19 -11.46
C SER A 129 4.32 -0.17 -12.40
N GLU A 130 3.62 0.93 -12.74
CA GLU A 130 4.19 2.00 -13.55
C GLU A 130 5.30 2.74 -12.79
N ALA A 131 5.09 3.05 -11.51
CA ALA A 131 6.10 3.68 -10.67
C ALA A 131 7.36 2.81 -10.53
N VAL A 132 7.19 1.51 -10.31
CA VAL A 132 8.29 0.53 -10.26
C VAL A 132 9.07 0.49 -11.59
N THR A 133 8.36 0.49 -12.72
CA THR A 133 8.98 0.53 -14.05
C THR A 133 9.74 1.83 -14.28
N ALA A 134 9.19 2.96 -13.83
CA ALA A 134 9.83 4.27 -13.93
C ALA A 134 11.12 4.35 -13.10
N VAL A 135 11.19 3.67 -11.93
CA VAL A 135 12.44 3.52 -11.17
C VAL A 135 13.42 2.64 -11.94
N ALA A 136 12.99 1.48 -12.44
CA ALA A 136 13.87 0.55 -13.15
C ALA A 136 14.51 1.19 -14.41
N SER A 137 13.80 2.09 -15.08
CA SER A 137 14.31 2.86 -16.23
C SER A 137 15.12 4.12 -15.86
N GLY A 138 15.16 4.49 -14.57
CA GLY A 138 15.82 5.71 -14.11
C GLY A 138 15.04 7.00 -14.34
N THR A 139 13.78 6.92 -14.79
CA THR A 139 12.89 8.08 -14.96
C THR A 139 12.66 8.82 -13.65
N VAL A 140 12.52 8.09 -12.55
CA VAL A 140 12.53 8.60 -11.19
C VAL A 140 13.60 7.88 -10.36
N GLN A 141 14.11 8.52 -9.31
CA GLN A 141 15.27 8.04 -8.57
C GLN A 141 14.93 7.03 -7.48
N LEU A 142 13.71 7.07 -6.95
CA LEU A 142 13.25 6.16 -5.91
C LEU A 142 11.72 5.94 -5.98
N ALA A 143 11.27 4.91 -5.30
CA ALA A 143 9.85 4.71 -4.98
C ALA A 143 9.71 3.81 -3.75
N PHE A 144 8.56 3.88 -3.11
CA PHE A 144 8.08 2.81 -2.24
C PHE A 144 7.27 1.83 -3.08
N ALA A 145 7.49 0.55 -2.87
CA ALA A 145 6.84 -0.52 -3.63
C ALA A 145 6.52 -1.72 -2.74
N GLU A 146 5.49 -2.46 -3.11
CA GLU A 146 5.21 -3.76 -2.51
C GLU A 146 6.21 -4.82 -2.96
N MET A 147 6.42 -5.82 -2.11
CA MET A 147 7.26 -6.97 -2.42
C MET A 147 6.82 -7.64 -3.73
N THR A 148 5.52 -7.85 -3.91
CA THR A 148 4.91 -8.48 -5.08
C THR A 148 5.28 -7.82 -6.40
N SER A 149 5.42 -6.50 -6.43
CA SER A 149 5.73 -5.73 -7.65
C SER A 149 7.23 -5.54 -7.89
N ALA A 150 8.06 -5.71 -6.87
CA ALA A 150 9.48 -5.33 -6.94
C ALA A 150 10.46 -6.51 -6.79
N GLN A 151 10.11 -7.61 -6.09
CA GLN A 151 11.07 -8.65 -5.71
C GLN A 151 11.80 -9.28 -6.90
N GLU A 152 11.14 -9.57 -7.99
CA GLU A 152 11.76 -10.19 -9.16
C GLU A 152 12.72 -9.21 -9.88
N LEU A 153 12.38 -7.92 -9.89
CA LEU A 153 13.27 -6.90 -10.44
C LEU A 153 14.47 -6.64 -9.53
N VAL A 154 14.31 -6.80 -8.21
CA VAL A 154 15.42 -6.74 -7.24
C VAL A 154 16.32 -7.97 -7.40
N LYS A 155 15.76 -9.18 -7.48
CA LYS A 155 16.53 -10.42 -7.71
C LYS A 155 17.30 -10.40 -9.02
N SER A 156 16.72 -9.84 -10.08
CA SER A 156 17.38 -9.70 -11.40
C SER A 156 18.33 -8.52 -11.51
N GLY A 157 18.49 -7.71 -10.46
CA GLY A 157 19.38 -6.56 -10.43
C GLY A 157 18.92 -5.34 -11.24
N LYS A 158 17.70 -5.35 -11.77
CA LYS A 158 17.09 -4.18 -12.44
C LYS A 158 16.72 -3.09 -11.45
N LEU A 159 16.38 -3.49 -10.23
CA LEU A 159 16.16 -2.62 -9.09
C LEU A 159 17.12 -2.98 -7.96
N ARG A 160 17.33 -2.03 -7.07
CA ARG A 160 17.96 -2.26 -5.77
C ARG A 160 16.99 -1.86 -4.68
N ALA A 161 16.71 -2.76 -3.72
CA ALA A 161 16.02 -2.43 -2.50
C ALA A 161 17.05 -1.95 -1.47
N LEU A 162 16.93 -0.70 -1.04
CA LEU A 162 17.82 -0.11 -0.04
C LEU A 162 17.41 -0.45 1.38
N ALA A 163 16.11 -0.64 1.59
CA ALA A 163 15.55 -1.04 2.87
C ALA A 163 14.16 -1.66 2.72
N VAL A 164 13.79 -2.51 3.66
CA VAL A 164 12.39 -2.87 3.94
C VAL A 164 11.90 -2.06 5.13
N ALA A 165 10.74 -1.42 4.98
CA ALA A 165 10.17 -0.54 6.01
C ALA A 165 9.35 -1.34 7.05
N SER A 166 10.00 -2.26 7.74
CA SER A 166 9.43 -3.13 8.77
C SER A 166 10.40 -3.32 9.94
N GLU A 167 9.90 -3.87 11.03
CA GLU A 167 10.71 -4.18 12.21
C GLU A 167 11.68 -5.34 11.99
N LYS A 168 11.36 -6.24 11.04
CA LYS A 168 12.17 -7.43 10.71
C LYS A 168 12.40 -7.48 9.21
N ARG A 169 13.51 -8.09 8.80
CA ARG A 169 13.78 -8.38 7.39
C ARG A 169 12.73 -9.32 6.82
N SER A 170 12.42 -9.14 5.54
CA SER A 170 11.50 -10.04 4.84
C SER A 170 12.19 -11.37 4.49
N PRO A 171 11.56 -12.51 4.76
CA PRO A 171 12.09 -13.81 4.30
C PRO A 171 12.24 -13.91 2.78
N ALA A 172 11.44 -13.15 2.01
CA ALA A 172 11.50 -13.16 0.55
C ALA A 172 12.75 -12.45 -0.01
N LEU A 173 13.33 -11.51 0.76
CA LEU A 173 14.57 -10.77 0.44
C LEU A 173 15.44 -10.60 1.69
N PRO A 174 16.00 -11.68 2.26
CA PRO A 174 16.69 -11.64 3.56
C PRO A 174 17.96 -10.80 3.56
N GLN A 175 18.53 -10.53 2.39
CA GLN A 175 19.70 -9.67 2.22
C GLN A 175 19.37 -8.18 2.32
N VAL A 176 18.08 -7.78 2.17
CA VAL A 176 17.67 -6.37 2.26
C VAL A 176 17.53 -6.01 3.75
N PRO A 177 18.26 -4.98 4.23
CA PRO A 177 18.16 -4.56 5.62
C PRO A 177 16.80 -3.92 5.92
N THR A 178 16.40 -3.90 7.19
CA THR A 178 15.30 -3.03 7.62
C THR A 178 15.73 -1.56 7.52
N ALA A 179 14.76 -0.65 7.47
CA ALA A 179 15.07 0.78 7.50
C ALA A 179 15.87 1.17 8.76
N SER A 180 15.57 0.54 9.90
CA SER A 180 16.30 0.74 11.15
C SER A 180 17.76 0.30 11.05
N GLU A 181 18.03 -0.91 10.52
CA GLU A 181 19.39 -1.41 10.28
C GLU A 181 20.16 -0.56 9.26
N ALA A 182 19.44 0.06 8.30
CA ALA A 182 20.01 0.91 7.27
C ALA A 182 20.19 2.38 7.70
N GLY A 183 19.98 2.72 8.97
CA GLY A 183 20.26 4.03 9.55
C GLY A 183 19.05 4.97 9.66
N LEU A 184 17.82 4.46 9.53
CA LEU A 184 16.58 5.20 9.75
C LEU A 184 15.73 4.51 10.83
N PRO A 185 16.09 4.66 12.12
CA PRO A 185 15.44 3.95 13.20
C PRO A 185 13.96 4.35 13.37
N GLY A 186 13.11 3.37 13.64
CA GLY A 186 11.68 3.58 13.89
C GLY A 186 10.83 3.84 12.64
N PHE A 187 11.44 3.91 11.44
CA PHE A 187 10.67 4.07 10.22
C PHE A 187 10.07 2.73 9.78
N THR A 188 8.74 2.67 9.78
CA THR A 188 7.96 1.55 9.24
C THR A 188 6.87 2.07 8.32
N ALA A 189 6.60 1.32 7.25
CA ALA A 189 5.54 1.64 6.29
C ALA A 189 4.98 0.34 5.71
N TYR A 190 3.66 0.21 5.76
CA TYR A 190 2.96 -0.98 5.28
C TYR A 190 1.86 -0.58 4.30
N THR A 191 1.67 -1.40 3.27
CA THR A 191 0.41 -1.46 2.54
C THR A 191 -0.46 -2.54 3.17
N TRP A 192 -1.76 -2.39 3.08
CA TRP A 192 -2.70 -3.43 3.48
C TRP A 192 -3.90 -3.46 2.55
N VAL A 193 -4.54 -4.61 2.52
CA VAL A 193 -5.68 -4.90 1.66
C VAL A 193 -6.78 -5.54 2.50
N ALA A 194 -8.01 -5.12 2.25
CA ALA A 194 -9.18 -5.65 2.92
C ALA A 194 -10.33 -5.86 1.92
N ALA A 195 -11.25 -6.75 2.26
CA ALA A 195 -12.46 -7.01 1.51
C ALA A 195 -13.65 -6.27 2.12
N ALA A 196 -14.48 -5.69 1.27
CA ALA A 196 -15.72 -5.01 1.64
C ALA A 196 -16.78 -5.18 0.55
N VAL A 197 -18.02 -4.88 0.86
CA VAL A 197 -19.12 -4.72 -0.10
C VAL A 197 -19.75 -3.34 0.05
N SER A 198 -20.59 -2.94 -0.90
CA SER A 198 -21.41 -1.73 -0.71
C SER A 198 -22.21 -1.80 0.59
N SER A 199 -22.31 -0.71 1.34
CA SER A 199 -23.12 -0.66 2.58
C SER A 199 -24.60 -0.91 2.34
N LYS A 200 -25.05 -0.85 1.07
CA LYS A 200 -26.42 -1.19 0.65
C LYS A 200 -26.64 -2.70 0.50
N THR A 201 -25.61 -3.52 0.57
CA THR A 201 -25.71 -4.99 0.49
C THR A 201 -26.48 -5.50 1.71
N PRO A 202 -27.48 -6.38 1.53
CA PRO A 202 -28.24 -6.92 2.64
C PRO A 202 -27.35 -7.58 3.70
N LYS A 203 -27.73 -7.42 4.97
CA LYS A 203 -26.92 -7.93 6.10
C LYS A 203 -26.68 -9.43 6.00
N GLU A 204 -27.68 -10.20 5.58
CA GLU A 204 -27.56 -11.65 5.42
C GLU A 204 -26.44 -12.04 4.45
N GLU A 205 -26.35 -11.36 3.30
CA GLU A 205 -25.31 -11.61 2.29
C GLU A 205 -23.93 -11.12 2.78
N THR A 206 -23.91 -9.97 3.46
CA THR A 206 -22.69 -9.45 4.07
C THR A 206 -22.12 -10.42 5.11
N ASP A 207 -22.96 -10.96 6.00
CA ASP A 207 -22.55 -11.91 7.04
C ASP A 207 -22.03 -13.24 6.42
N LYS A 208 -22.69 -13.75 5.37
CA LYS A 208 -22.24 -14.94 4.64
C LYS A 208 -20.86 -14.73 4.02
N LEU A 209 -20.65 -13.58 3.37
CA LEU A 209 -19.37 -13.23 2.76
C LEU A 209 -18.27 -13.05 3.83
N ALA A 210 -18.56 -12.35 4.92
CA ALA A 210 -17.62 -12.17 6.01
C ALA A 210 -17.15 -13.52 6.60
N ALA A 211 -18.09 -14.45 6.84
CA ALA A 211 -17.77 -15.80 7.31
C ALA A 211 -16.90 -16.57 6.30
N LEU A 212 -17.16 -16.41 4.99
CA LEU A 212 -16.36 -17.03 3.95
C LEU A 212 -14.92 -16.50 3.95
N PHE A 213 -14.72 -15.18 4.00
CA PHE A 213 -13.39 -14.57 4.03
C PHE A 213 -12.63 -14.94 5.30
N THR A 214 -13.26 -14.88 6.47
CA THR A 214 -12.64 -15.32 7.73
C THR A 214 -12.17 -16.78 7.66
N ARG A 215 -12.96 -17.66 7.04
CA ARG A 215 -12.56 -19.05 6.82
C ARG A 215 -11.34 -19.17 5.88
N ILE A 216 -11.31 -18.41 4.79
CA ILE A 216 -10.20 -18.43 3.82
C ILE A 216 -8.89 -18.01 4.50
N GLU A 217 -8.91 -17.03 5.39
CA GLU A 217 -7.71 -16.56 6.11
C GLU A 217 -7.11 -17.61 7.05
N THR A 218 -7.90 -18.59 7.47
CA THR A 218 -7.42 -19.68 8.35
C THR A 218 -6.80 -20.83 7.57
N LEU A 219 -6.94 -20.86 6.24
CA LEU A 219 -6.40 -21.95 5.41
C LEU A 219 -4.87 -21.88 5.34
N PRO A 220 -4.18 -23.03 5.50
CA PRO A 220 -2.72 -23.10 5.35
C PRO A 220 -2.23 -22.54 4.01
N GLU A 221 -2.93 -22.88 2.92
CA GLU A 221 -2.58 -22.44 1.57
C GLU A 221 -2.69 -20.91 1.40
N THR A 222 -3.58 -20.25 2.12
CA THR A 222 -3.67 -18.78 2.14
C THR A 222 -2.43 -18.17 2.81
N ARG A 223 -2.02 -18.75 3.93
CA ARG A 223 -0.81 -18.31 4.64
C ARG A 223 0.43 -18.52 3.77
N GLU A 224 0.61 -19.71 3.21
CA GLU A 224 1.73 -20.04 2.31
C GLU A 224 1.77 -19.12 1.09
N PHE A 225 0.61 -18.80 0.53
CA PHE A 225 0.51 -17.85 -0.59
C PHE A 225 1.02 -16.46 -0.19
N TYR A 226 0.56 -15.90 0.93
CA TYR A 226 1.00 -14.57 1.38
C TYR A 226 2.48 -14.55 1.77
N GLU A 227 2.98 -15.56 2.49
CA GLU A 227 4.41 -15.67 2.83
C GLU A 227 5.29 -15.68 1.56
N ARG A 228 4.88 -16.42 0.53
CA ARG A 228 5.60 -16.51 -0.75
C ARG A 228 5.70 -15.15 -1.46
N ILE A 229 4.68 -14.32 -1.36
CA ILE A 229 4.66 -12.98 -1.96
C ILE A 229 5.21 -11.91 -1.01
N GLY A 230 5.76 -12.27 0.13
CA GLY A 230 6.35 -11.36 1.11
C GLY A 230 5.31 -10.53 1.88
N ALA A 231 4.09 -11.05 1.99
CA ALA A 231 3.01 -10.43 2.77
C ALA A 231 2.70 -11.27 4.02
N GLU A 232 2.00 -10.65 4.96
CA GLU A 232 1.51 -11.27 6.18
C GLU A 232 -0.01 -11.33 6.15
N VAL A 233 -0.59 -12.45 6.58
CA VAL A 233 -2.05 -12.55 6.78
C VAL A 233 -2.47 -11.56 7.86
N MET A 234 -3.46 -10.73 7.56
CA MET A 234 -4.17 -9.95 8.57
C MET A 234 -5.42 -10.72 8.99
N ARG A 235 -5.51 -11.02 10.28
CA ARG A 235 -6.68 -11.69 10.84
C ARG A 235 -7.61 -10.64 11.42
N GLY A 236 -8.88 -10.73 11.08
CA GLY A 236 -9.90 -9.88 11.66
C GLY A 236 -11.14 -9.78 10.78
N GLY A 237 -12.29 -10.00 11.40
CA GLY A 237 -13.60 -9.86 10.78
C GLY A 237 -14.05 -8.40 10.62
N PRO A 238 -15.36 -8.20 10.39
CA PRO A 238 -15.91 -6.87 10.14
C PRO A 238 -15.63 -5.84 11.23
N GLU A 239 -15.71 -6.23 12.50
CA GLU A 239 -15.53 -5.29 13.61
C GLU A 239 -14.07 -4.89 13.79
N GLU A 240 -13.16 -5.87 13.74
CA GLU A 240 -11.72 -5.60 13.79
C GLU A 240 -11.28 -4.73 12.61
N MET A 241 -11.83 -4.97 11.42
CA MET A 241 -11.55 -4.13 10.26
C MET A 241 -12.03 -2.69 10.46
N ARG A 242 -13.20 -2.46 11.07
CA ARG A 242 -13.69 -1.10 11.38
C ARG A 242 -12.77 -0.35 12.32
N LEU A 243 -12.37 -1.01 13.40
CA LEU A 243 -11.45 -0.42 14.39
C LEU A 243 -10.10 -0.11 13.75
N PHE A 244 -9.52 -1.06 13.04
CA PHE A 244 -8.28 -0.89 12.32
C PHE A 244 -8.34 0.26 11.30
N GLN A 245 -9.39 0.32 10.48
CA GLN A 245 -9.59 1.38 9.49
C GLN A 245 -9.69 2.76 10.14
N ALA A 246 -10.41 2.87 11.25
CA ALA A 246 -10.55 4.14 11.98
C ALA A 246 -9.20 4.64 12.51
N ASP A 247 -8.36 3.74 13.02
CA ASP A 247 -7.04 4.09 13.52
C ASP A 247 -6.06 4.41 12.38
N GLU A 248 -6.15 3.71 11.26
CA GLU A 248 -5.40 4.02 10.04
C GLU A 248 -5.75 5.41 9.48
N ILE A 249 -7.02 5.77 9.42
CA ILE A 249 -7.44 7.12 8.98
C ILE A 249 -6.84 8.20 9.90
N LYS A 250 -6.86 8.00 11.22
CA LYS A 250 -6.22 8.92 12.17
C LYS A 250 -4.71 9.00 11.97
N LEU A 251 -4.07 7.85 11.80
CA LEU A 251 -2.63 7.76 11.55
C LEU A 251 -2.23 8.54 10.30
N TRP A 252 -2.90 8.30 9.17
CA TRP A 252 -2.58 8.95 7.90
C TRP A 252 -2.87 10.45 7.90
N LYS A 253 -3.94 10.90 8.59
CA LYS A 253 -4.18 12.33 8.81
C LYS A 253 -3.06 12.98 9.61
N ARG A 254 -2.57 12.32 10.66
CA ARG A 254 -1.42 12.79 11.45
C ARG A 254 -0.15 12.86 10.60
N ILE A 255 0.15 11.81 9.81
CA ILE A 255 1.31 11.79 8.92
C ILE A 255 1.22 12.93 7.88
N ALA A 256 0.08 13.10 7.22
CA ALA A 256 -0.12 14.19 6.26
C ALA A 256 0.12 15.56 6.88
N THR A 257 -0.36 15.79 8.11
CA THR A 257 -0.16 17.05 8.85
C THR A 257 1.31 17.25 9.21
N GLN A 258 1.99 16.21 9.73
CA GLN A 258 3.41 16.29 10.11
C GLN A 258 4.31 16.54 8.90
N ALA A 259 4.04 15.86 7.79
CA ALA A 259 4.77 16.02 6.54
C ALA A 259 4.35 17.29 5.75
N LYS A 260 3.41 18.10 6.29
CA LYS A 260 2.89 19.31 5.66
C LYS A 260 2.36 19.10 4.24
N VAL A 261 1.76 17.92 4.01
CA VAL A 261 1.16 17.62 2.71
C VAL A 261 -0.16 18.36 2.60
N GLU A 262 -0.26 19.24 1.59
CA GLU A 262 -1.50 19.96 1.31
C GLU A 262 -2.55 18.99 0.77
N GLN A 263 -3.77 19.10 1.29
CA GLN A 263 -4.91 18.35 0.76
C GLN A 263 -5.26 18.84 -0.65
N GLN A 264 -5.46 17.89 -1.54
CA GLN A 264 -5.88 18.10 -2.93
C GLN A 264 -7.36 18.42 -3.05
#